data_9ef42cda900c63223ebf35aa99dc7697
#
_entry.id   9ef42cda900c63223ebf35aa99dc7697
#
_cell.length_a   1.000
_cell.length_b   1.000
_cell.length_c   1.000
_cell.angle_alpha   90.00
_cell.angle_beta   90.00
_cell.angle_gamma   90.00
#
_symmetry.space_group_name_H-M   'P 1'
#
loop_
_entity.id
_entity.type
_entity.pdbx_description
1 polymer ?
#
loop_
_entity_poly.entity_id
_entity_poly.type
_entity_poly.pdbx_seq_one_letter_code
_entity_poly.pdbx_strand_id
1 'polypeptide(L)'
;GDRDYKCAAIFYPEVREDLKEFARLVWGRVNPYTGLTWAQDPAFLAFGVINEDTLILNIEQIGLCGDSLKKRFYRDFEAYCNEKKIMVTPKNRLAEYYKYLGIVYREFFADMENFMRGELGIRVPIGDQNNGGPSNIFPEQVFQYGFFDNHPYWDHPQFPQWVIKNKSMIACGYPNLRVLASYLNVPLFW
;
A
#
# COMPACT_ATOMS: atom_id res chain seq x y z
N GLY A 1 3.94 -10.42 13.59
CA GLY A 1 2.50 -10.26 13.47
C GLY A 1 2.08 -9.87 12.05
N ASP A 2 0.81 -9.69 11.80
CA ASP A 2 0.25 -9.35 10.48
C ASP A 2 0.87 -8.07 9.86
N ARG A 3 1.09 -7.06 10.67
CA ARG A 3 1.75 -5.81 10.25
C ARG A 3 3.20 -6.03 9.83
N ASP A 4 3.91 -6.89 10.55
CA ASP A 4 5.30 -7.22 10.24
C ASP A 4 5.39 -7.90 8.87
N TYR A 5 4.45 -8.80 8.56
CA TYR A 5 4.41 -9.46 7.26
C TYR A 5 4.17 -8.48 6.10
N LYS A 6 3.19 -7.59 6.23
CA LYS A 6 2.90 -6.56 5.20
C LYS A 6 4.12 -5.69 4.94
N CYS A 7 4.76 -5.17 6.00
CA CYS A 7 6.00 -4.41 5.86
C CYS A 7 7.13 -5.25 5.26
N ALA A 8 7.29 -6.50 5.72
CA ALA A 8 8.34 -7.37 5.23
C ALA A 8 8.21 -7.67 3.73
N ALA A 9 7.00 -7.87 3.21
CA ALA A 9 6.77 -8.11 1.78
C ALA A 9 7.22 -6.94 0.91
N ILE A 10 7.12 -5.70 1.42
CA ILE A 10 7.59 -4.51 0.70
C ILE A 10 9.12 -4.49 0.63
N PHE A 11 9.82 -4.80 1.74
CA PHE A 11 11.27 -4.69 1.84
C PHE A 11 12.03 -5.94 1.40
N TYR A 12 11.45 -7.14 1.62
CA TYR A 12 12.14 -8.41 1.42
C TYR A 12 11.59 -9.15 0.21
N PRO A 13 12.40 -9.32 -0.87
CA PRO A 13 11.96 -10.07 -2.04
C PRO A 13 11.51 -11.49 -1.72
N GLU A 14 12.17 -12.17 -0.79
CA GLU A 14 11.81 -13.51 -0.34
C GLU A 14 10.40 -13.58 0.27
N VAL A 15 10.02 -12.59 1.09
CA VAL A 15 8.66 -12.51 1.66
C VAL A 15 7.63 -12.11 0.59
N ARG A 16 8.07 -11.35 -0.40
CA ARG A 16 7.24 -11.00 -1.56
C ARG A 16 6.90 -12.22 -2.41
N GLU A 17 7.82 -13.17 -2.54
CA GLU A 17 7.53 -14.45 -3.21
C GLU A 17 6.46 -15.26 -2.46
N ASP A 18 6.46 -15.26 -1.13
CA ASP A 18 5.37 -15.86 -0.35
C ASP A 18 4.02 -15.19 -0.61
N LEU A 19 4.01 -13.86 -0.77
CA LEU A 19 2.81 -13.10 -1.14
C LEU A 19 2.33 -13.47 -2.55
N LYS A 20 3.24 -13.62 -3.50
CA LYS A 20 2.92 -14.07 -4.86
C LYS A 20 2.36 -15.50 -4.86
N GLU A 21 2.94 -16.40 -4.05
CA GLU A 21 2.42 -17.76 -3.92
C GLU A 21 1.00 -17.78 -3.34
N PHE A 22 0.75 -16.99 -2.30
CA PHE A 22 -0.60 -16.80 -1.78
C PHE A 22 -1.57 -16.30 -2.86
N ALA A 23 -1.15 -15.34 -3.66
CA ALA A 23 -1.95 -14.80 -4.77
C ALA A 23 -2.23 -15.86 -5.86
N ARG A 24 -1.26 -16.71 -6.19
CA ARG A 24 -1.46 -17.87 -7.11
C ARG A 24 -2.55 -18.80 -6.57
N LEU A 25 -2.47 -19.13 -5.30
CA LEU A 25 -3.42 -20.05 -4.67
C LEU A 25 -4.84 -19.49 -4.60
N VAL A 26 -5.00 -18.20 -4.36
CA VAL A 26 -6.31 -17.55 -4.20
C VAL A 26 -6.86 -17.11 -5.55
N TRP A 27 -6.13 -16.28 -6.27
CA TRP A 27 -6.63 -15.65 -7.51
C TRP A 27 -6.49 -16.54 -8.73
N GLY A 28 -5.55 -17.49 -8.71
CA GLY A 28 -5.41 -18.53 -9.72
C GLY A 28 -6.40 -19.69 -9.55
N ARG A 29 -7.20 -19.70 -8.49
CA ARG A 29 -8.19 -20.76 -8.27
C ARG A 29 -9.30 -20.67 -9.31
N VAL A 30 -9.54 -21.80 -9.99
CA VAL A 30 -10.64 -21.92 -10.96
C VAL A 30 -11.98 -22.03 -10.24
N ASN A 31 -12.91 -21.19 -10.60
CA ASN A 31 -14.30 -21.30 -10.20
C ASN A 31 -14.96 -22.46 -10.96
N PRO A 32 -15.45 -23.51 -10.26
CA PRO A 32 -15.99 -24.68 -10.92
C PRO A 32 -17.29 -24.44 -11.73
N TYR A 33 -17.96 -23.30 -11.49
CA TYR A 33 -19.19 -22.95 -12.19
C TYR A 33 -18.93 -22.16 -13.46
N THR A 34 -17.89 -21.31 -13.49
CA THR A 34 -17.58 -20.46 -14.64
C THR A 34 -16.43 -21.00 -15.49
N GLY A 35 -15.59 -21.86 -14.92
CA GLY A 35 -14.36 -22.34 -15.55
C GLY A 35 -13.25 -21.28 -15.61
N LEU A 36 -13.45 -20.08 -15.05
CA LEU A 36 -12.48 -18.99 -15.01
C LEU A 36 -11.73 -18.97 -13.68
N THR A 37 -10.50 -18.48 -13.69
CA THR A 37 -9.81 -18.11 -12.45
C THR A 37 -10.39 -16.81 -11.91
N TRP A 38 -10.25 -16.57 -10.60
CA TRP A 38 -10.68 -15.28 -10.04
C TRP A 38 -9.95 -14.11 -10.69
N ALA A 39 -8.67 -14.27 -11.02
CA ALA A 39 -7.89 -13.25 -11.72
C ALA A 39 -8.46 -12.87 -13.10
N GLN A 40 -9.20 -13.79 -13.73
CA GLN A 40 -9.76 -13.63 -15.08
C GLN A 40 -11.28 -13.42 -15.09
N ASP A 41 -11.93 -13.50 -13.93
CA ASP A 41 -13.38 -13.38 -13.83
C ASP A 41 -13.80 -11.91 -14.05
N PRO A 42 -14.67 -11.64 -15.05
CA PRO A 42 -15.12 -10.27 -15.36
C PRO A 42 -15.98 -9.63 -14.25
N ALA A 43 -16.37 -10.37 -13.23
CA ALA A 43 -17.05 -9.82 -12.06
C ALA A 43 -16.13 -8.98 -11.17
N PHE A 44 -14.81 -9.15 -11.27
CA PHE A 44 -13.86 -8.31 -10.54
C PHE A 44 -13.62 -6.98 -11.26
N LEU A 45 -13.81 -5.90 -10.54
CA LEU A 45 -13.62 -4.54 -11.04
C LEU A 45 -12.15 -4.09 -10.94
N ALA A 46 -11.49 -4.46 -9.87
CA ALA A 46 -10.12 -4.06 -9.54
C ALA A 46 -9.48 -5.03 -8.54
N PHE A 47 -8.16 -4.98 -8.41
CA PHE A 47 -7.39 -5.74 -7.42
C PHE A 47 -6.49 -4.82 -6.60
N GLY A 48 -6.53 -4.96 -5.27
CA GLY A 48 -5.55 -4.37 -4.36
C GLY A 48 -4.42 -5.36 -4.09
N VAL A 49 -3.18 -4.86 -3.98
CA VAL A 49 -2.00 -5.70 -3.74
C VAL A 49 -1.92 -6.12 -2.28
N ILE A 50 -1.95 -5.17 -1.35
CA ILE A 50 -1.98 -5.41 0.09
C ILE A 50 -3.06 -4.55 0.74
N ASN A 51 -3.87 -5.15 1.61
CA ASN A 51 -4.85 -4.42 2.38
C ASN A 51 -4.18 -3.64 3.52
N GLU A 52 -4.38 -2.32 3.56
CA GLU A 52 -3.92 -1.43 4.64
C GLU A 52 -2.45 -1.64 5.00
N ASP A 53 -1.58 -1.45 4.05
CA ASP A 53 -0.16 -1.43 4.33
C ASP A 53 0.18 -0.20 5.19
N THR A 54 0.86 -0.41 6.28
CA THR A 54 1.10 0.62 7.29
C THR A 54 2.48 1.26 7.21
N LEU A 55 3.29 0.89 6.24
CA LEU A 55 4.68 1.35 6.17
C LEU A 55 4.78 2.86 6.04
N ILE A 56 3.86 3.47 5.31
CA ILE A 56 3.84 4.91 5.05
C ILE A 56 3.24 5.70 6.21
N LEU A 57 2.30 5.10 6.95
CA LEU A 57 1.61 5.81 8.02
C LEU A 57 2.53 6.32 9.11
N ASN A 58 3.68 5.68 9.29
CA ASN A 58 4.51 5.96 10.43
C ASN A 58 5.97 5.60 10.22
N ILE A 59 6.72 6.46 9.56
CA ILE A 59 8.19 6.36 9.60
C ILE A 59 8.72 6.34 11.03
N GLU A 60 8.10 7.09 11.93
CA GLU A 60 8.37 7.00 13.37
C GLU A 60 7.86 5.66 13.94
N GLN A 61 6.86 5.04 13.32
CA GLN A 61 6.32 3.72 13.65
C GLN A 61 6.91 2.57 12.80
N ILE A 62 7.98 2.76 12.07
CA ILE A 62 8.88 1.65 11.72
C ILE A 62 9.26 0.89 13.01
N GLY A 63 9.12 1.53 14.16
CA GLY A 63 9.14 0.92 15.47
C GLY A 63 8.01 -0.09 15.79
N LEU A 64 6.96 -0.17 14.97
CA LEU A 64 5.95 -1.23 15.07
C LEU A 64 6.30 -2.48 14.23
N CYS A 65 7.18 -2.33 13.26
CA CYS A 65 7.81 -3.46 12.60
C CYS A 65 8.95 -3.96 13.50
N GLY A 66 9.14 -5.26 13.59
CA GLY A 66 10.18 -5.83 14.45
C GLY A 66 11.57 -5.22 14.22
N ASP A 67 12.42 -5.28 15.23
CA ASP A 67 13.75 -4.63 15.24
C ASP A 67 14.63 -4.97 14.03
N SER A 68 14.48 -6.17 13.47
CA SER A 68 15.22 -6.62 12.30
C SER A 68 14.88 -5.80 11.06
N LEU A 69 13.59 -5.54 10.82
CA LEU A 69 13.12 -4.75 9.70
C LEU A 69 13.55 -3.28 9.83
N LYS A 70 13.45 -2.76 11.04
CA LYS A 70 13.90 -1.40 11.37
C LYS A 70 15.40 -1.21 11.12
N LYS A 71 16.21 -2.16 11.56
CA LYS A 71 17.67 -2.14 11.32
C LYS A 71 17.99 -2.20 9.83
N ARG A 72 17.31 -3.06 9.08
CA ARG A 72 17.47 -3.15 7.63
C ARG A 72 17.10 -1.84 6.95
N PHE A 73 15.95 -1.26 7.29
CA PHE A 73 15.52 0.01 6.73
C PHE A 73 16.58 1.11 6.90
N TYR A 74 17.09 1.30 8.11
CA TYR A 74 18.09 2.33 8.34
C TYR A 74 19.40 2.06 7.60
N ARG A 75 19.87 0.83 7.58
CA ARG A 75 21.06 0.44 6.83
C ARG A 75 20.91 0.72 5.33
N ASP A 76 19.79 0.31 4.75
CA ASP A 76 19.55 0.43 3.32
C ASP A 76 19.31 1.91 2.93
N PHE A 77 18.66 2.68 3.81
CA PHE A 77 18.53 4.12 3.66
C PHE A 77 19.89 4.84 3.70
N GLU A 78 20.75 4.48 4.64
CA GLU A 78 22.12 5.04 4.71
C GLU A 78 22.93 4.70 3.46
N ALA A 79 22.84 3.46 2.98
CA ALA A 79 23.48 3.05 1.73
C ALA A 79 22.98 3.87 0.54
N TYR A 80 21.67 4.05 0.43
CA TYR A 80 21.06 4.90 -0.59
C TYR A 80 21.56 6.35 -0.52
N CYS A 81 21.59 6.94 0.67
CA CYS A 81 22.07 8.31 0.83
C CYS A 81 23.53 8.46 0.43
N ASN A 82 24.39 7.51 0.80
CA ASN A 82 25.80 7.49 0.43
C ASN A 82 26.00 7.38 -1.08
N GLU A 83 25.28 6.46 -1.73
CA GLU A 83 25.34 6.27 -3.19
C GLU A 83 24.92 7.56 -3.93
N LYS A 84 23.82 8.17 -3.49
CA LYS A 84 23.28 9.39 -4.11
C LYS A 84 23.97 10.67 -3.62
N LYS A 85 24.95 10.57 -2.74
CA LYS A 85 25.67 11.72 -2.14
C LYS A 85 24.71 12.71 -1.46
N ILE A 86 23.66 12.19 -0.82
CA ILE A 86 22.68 12.99 -0.09
C ILE A 86 23.19 13.28 1.31
N MET A 87 23.35 14.56 1.64
CA MET A 87 23.70 14.98 2.98
C MET A 87 22.45 15.01 3.86
N VAL A 88 22.33 14.03 4.76
CA VAL A 88 21.23 13.95 5.72
C VAL A 88 21.54 14.81 6.94
N THR A 89 20.62 15.70 7.27
CA THR A 89 20.65 16.57 8.44
C THR A 89 19.39 16.37 9.27
N PRO A 90 19.34 16.77 10.54
CA PRO A 90 18.11 16.72 11.32
C PRO A 90 16.92 17.44 10.65
N LYS A 91 17.19 18.48 9.86
CA LYS A 91 16.17 19.29 9.20
C LYS A 91 15.53 18.58 8.00
N ASN A 92 16.30 17.81 7.21
CA ASN A 92 15.80 17.16 6.00
C ASN A 92 15.60 15.65 6.14
N ARG A 93 16.01 15.05 7.26
CA ARG A 93 16.00 13.59 7.47
C ARG A 93 14.66 12.95 7.16
N LEU A 94 13.58 13.52 7.67
CA LEU A 94 12.24 12.98 7.46
C LEU A 94 11.84 13.01 5.98
N ALA A 95 12.12 14.11 5.29
CA ALA A 95 11.82 14.25 3.86
C ALA A 95 12.62 13.24 3.01
N GLU A 96 13.89 13.02 3.34
CA GLU A 96 14.72 12.04 2.63
C GLU A 96 14.27 10.60 2.92
N TYR A 97 13.80 10.30 4.14
CA TYR A 97 13.18 9.02 4.45
C TYR A 97 11.94 8.76 3.60
N TYR A 98 11.06 9.76 3.45
CA TYR A 98 9.87 9.63 2.62
C TYR A 98 10.22 9.39 1.14
N LYS A 99 11.21 10.09 0.61
CA LYS A 99 11.69 9.85 -0.76
C LYS A 99 12.19 8.43 -0.95
N TYR A 100 13.01 7.95 0.00
CA TYR A 100 13.53 6.59 -0.06
C TYR A 100 12.41 5.55 0.03
N LEU A 101 11.46 5.72 0.94
CA LEU A 101 10.29 4.85 1.00
C LEU A 101 9.49 4.85 -0.29
N GLY A 102 9.36 6.01 -0.93
CA GLY A 102 8.71 6.13 -2.23
C GLY A 102 9.38 5.27 -3.30
N ILE A 103 10.70 5.17 -3.29
CA ILE A 103 11.45 4.31 -4.21
C ILE A 103 11.16 2.84 -3.91
N VAL A 104 11.28 2.42 -2.65
CA VAL A 104 11.02 1.04 -2.22
C VAL A 104 9.61 0.58 -2.58
N TYR A 105 8.62 1.44 -2.35
CA TYR A 105 7.24 1.15 -2.75
C TYR A 105 7.06 0.99 -4.24
N ARG A 106 7.68 1.86 -5.02
CA ARG A 106 7.60 1.79 -6.48
C ARG A 106 8.14 0.50 -7.03
N GLU A 107 9.28 0.06 -6.50
CA GLU A 107 9.90 -1.22 -6.88
C GLU A 107 9.00 -2.41 -6.47
N PHE A 108 8.46 -2.37 -5.27
CA PHE A 108 7.52 -3.38 -4.78
C PHE A 108 6.28 -3.46 -5.68
N PHE A 109 5.63 -2.32 -5.92
CA PHE A 109 4.41 -2.29 -6.71
C PHE A 109 4.63 -2.72 -8.16
N ALA A 110 5.72 -2.25 -8.77
CA ALA A 110 6.08 -2.64 -10.14
C ALA A 110 6.31 -4.15 -10.27
N ASP A 111 6.98 -4.77 -9.30
CA ASP A 111 7.21 -6.21 -9.29
C ASP A 111 5.90 -6.98 -9.10
N MET A 112 5.04 -6.55 -8.18
CA MET A 112 3.74 -7.16 -7.96
C MET A 112 2.80 -6.98 -9.16
N GLU A 113 2.77 -5.81 -9.76
CA GLU A 113 1.96 -5.57 -10.96
C GLU A 113 2.43 -6.43 -12.14
N ASN A 114 3.73 -6.53 -12.37
CA ASN A 114 4.30 -7.39 -13.41
C ASN A 114 3.91 -8.86 -13.20
N PHE A 115 3.97 -9.35 -11.97
CA PHE A 115 3.51 -10.69 -11.62
C PHE A 115 2.00 -10.85 -11.86
N MET A 116 1.19 -9.94 -11.36
CA MET A 116 -0.28 -10.00 -11.49
C MET A 116 -0.75 -9.92 -12.95
N ARG A 117 -0.08 -9.10 -13.76
CA ARG A 117 -0.36 -9.00 -15.20
C ARG A 117 0.16 -10.21 -15.98
N GLY A 118 1.42 -10.60 -15.71
CA GLY A 118 2.14 -11.60 -16.49
C GLY A 118 1.73 -13.03 -16.16
N GLU A 119 1.71 -13.39 -14.89
CA GLU A 119 1.41 -14.76 -14.48
C GLU A 119 -0.09 -15.00 -14.27
N LEU A 120 -0.79 -14.09 -13.58
CA LEU A 120 -2.21 -14.29 -13.27
C LEU A 120 -3.15 -13.81 -14.38
N GLY A 121 -2.65 -13.00 -15.31
CA GLY A 121 -3.42 -12.49 -16.44
C GLY A 121 -4.45 -11.44 -16.07
N ILE A 122 -4.31 -10.74 -14.95
CA ILE A 122 -5.24 -9.69 -14.51
C ILE A 122 -5.24 -8.54 -15.52
N ARG A 123 -6.42 -8.12 -15.97
CA ARG A 123 -6.61 -7.05 -16.97
C ARG A 123 -7.29 -5.80 -16.42
N VAL A 124 -7.94 -5.91 -15.28
CA VAL A 124 -8.59 -4.79 -14.60
C VAL A 124 -7.57 -3.91 -13.86
N PRO A 125 -7.93 -2.71 -13.41
CA PRO A 125 -7.03 -1.87 -12.62
C PRO A 125 -6.43 -2.58 -11.40
N ILE A 126 -5.16 -2.33 -11.15
CA ILE A 126 -4.45 -2.79 -9.96
C ILE A 126 -4.05 -1.55 -9.16
N GLY A 127 -4.29 -1.57 -7.88
CA GLY A 127 -3.95 -0.49 -6.96
C GLY A 127 -3.40 -1.01 -5.66
N ASP A 128 -3.02 -0.07 -4.82
CA ASP A 128 -2.50 -0.32 -3.47
C ASP A 128 -2.72 0.91 -2.57
N GLN A 129 -2.24 0.86 -1.33
CA GLN A 129 -2.29 1.99 -0.40
C GLN A 129 -3.70 2.45 -0.02
N ASN A 130 -4.49 1.53 0.39
CA ASN A 130 -5.86 1.77 0.84
C ASN A 130 -5.96 2.24 2.31
N ASN A 131 -4.85 2.64 2.91
CA ASN A 131 -4.80 3.04 4.31
C ASN A 131 -4.52 4.54 4.41
N GLY A 132 -5.53 5.33 4.18
CA GLY A 132 -5.22 6.59 4.02
C GLY A 132 -5.54 7.82 4.72
N GLY A 133 -4.60 8.65 4.72
CA GLY A 133 -4.75 10.10 4.85
C GLY A 133 -3.89 10.80 3.81
N PRO A 134 -4.18 12.04 3.46
CA PRO A 134 -3.40 12.79 2.46
C PRO A 134 -1.92 12.97 2.82
N SER A 135 -1.57 12.81 4.08
CA SER A 135 -0.17 12.85 4.56
C SER A 135 0.65 11.63 4.18
N ASN A 136 0.00 10.56 3.71
CA ASN A 136 0.62 9.25 3.50
C ASN A 136 0.82 8.93 2.02
N ILE A 137 0.51 9.86 1.15
CA ILE A 137 0.56 9.66 -0.28
C ILE A 137 1.81 10.33 -0.82
N PHE A 138 2.65 9.51 -1.42
CA PHE A 138 3.76 10.02 -2.21
C PHE A 138 3.27 10.21 -3.64
N PRO A 139 3.23 11.45 -4.16
CA PRO A 139 2.75 11.71 -5.50
C PRO A 139 3.41 10.84 -6.56
N GLU A 140 4.70 10.54 -6.38
CA GLU A 140 5.46 9.70 -7.31
C GLU A 140 5.01 8.24 -7.34
N GLN A 141 4.27 7.77 -6.34
CA GLN A 141 3.78 6.39 -6.26
C GLN A 141 2.42 6.22 -6.91
N VAL A 142 1.55 7.21 -6.75
CA VAL A 142 0.17 7.13 -7.23
C VAL A 142 0.07 7.09 -8.75
N PHE A 143 1.07 7.62 -9.44
CA PHE A 143 1.14 7.56 -10.92
C PHE A 143 1.30 6.16 -11.50
N GLN A 144 1.62 5.18 -10.67
CA GLN A 144 1.74 3.79 -11.10
C GLN A 144 0.47 2.97 -10.86
N TYR A 145 -0.44 3.47 -10.02
CA TYR A 145 -1.64 2.74 -9.67
C TYR A 145 -2.73 2.93 -10.72
N GLY A 146 -3.44 1.85 -11.01
CA GLY A 146 -4.63 1.90 -11.86
C GLY A 146 -5.81 2.58 -11.19
N PHE A 147 -5.81 2.68 -9.87
CA PHE A 147 -6.77 3.40 -9.06
C PHE A 147 -6.16 3.72 -7.69
N PHE A 148 -6.80 4.64 -6.99
CA PHE A 148 -6.51 4.95 -5.60
C PHE A 148 -7.64 4.45 -4.72
N ASP A 149 -7.30 3.71 -3.68
CA ASP A 149 -8.24 3.18 -2.71
C ASP A 149 -8.02 3.83 -1.34
N ASN A 150 -9.11 4.05 -0.60
CA ASN A 150 -9.04 4.65 0.72
C ASN A 150 -10.13 4.11 1.63
N HIS A 151 -9.77 3.83 2.87
CA HIS A 151 -10.64 3.27 3.89
C HIS A 151 -11.03 4.31 4.96
N PRO A 152 -11.86 5.31 4.66
CA PRO A 152 -12.28 6.28 5.65
C PRO A 152 -13.37 5.71 6.56
N TYR A 153 -13.24 5.97 7.85
CA TYR A 153 -14.28 5.72 8.81
C TYR A 153 -14.76 7.06 9.38
N TRP A 154 -15.92 7.53 8.97
CA TRP A 154 -16.51 8.74 9.58
C TRP A 154 -17.18 8.45 10.92
N ASP A 155 -17.45 7.19 11.25
CA ASP A 155 -17.90 6.75 12.56
C ASP A 155 -17.33 5.37 12.85
N HIS A 156 -16.04 5.33 13.24
CA HIS A 156 -15.37 4.08 13.53
C HIS A 156 -16.01 3.39 14.73
N PRO A 157 -16.42 2.10 14.62
CA PRO A 157 -17.00 1.37 15.73
C PRO A 157 -16.04 1.29 16.91
N GLN A 158 -16.55 1.60 18.11
CA GLN A 158 -15.79 1.53 19.36
C GLN A 158 -15.99 0.16 20.02
N PHE A 159 -14.93 -0.61 20.05
CA PHE A 159 -14.92 -1.91 20.74
C PHE A 159 -14.68 -1.75 22.24
N PRO A 160 -15.27 -2.61 23.10
CA PRO A 160 -16.10 -3.79 22.79
C PRO A 160 -17.59 -3.51 22.60
N GLN A 161 -18.06 -2.27 22.79
CA GLN A 161 -19.49 -1.96 22.82
C GLN A 161 -20.14 -1.80 21.44
N TRP A 162 -19.36 -1.78 20.36
CA TRP A 162 -19.86 -1.57 18.99
C TRP A 162 -20.70 -0.29 18.82
N VAL A 163 -20.36 0.75 19.56
CA VAL A 163 -21.10 2.01 19.53
C VAL A 163 -20.76 2.77 18.25
N ILE A 164 -21.79 3.05 17.47
CA ILE A 164 -21.74 3.95 16.31
C ILE A 164 -22.40 5.25 16.71
N LYS A 165 -21.67 6.37 16.60
CA LYS A 165 -22.16 7.70 17.02
C LYS A 165 -22.84 8.48 15.91
N ASN A 166 -22.96 7.88 14.72
CA ASN A 166 -23.60 8.49 13.55
C ASN A 166 -23.11 9.92 13.22
N LYS A 167 -21.78 10.11 13.25
CA LYS A 167 -21.15 11.38 12.90
C LYS A 167 -21.29 11.67 11.42
N SER A 168 -21.45 12.94 11.04
CA SER A 168 -21.43 13.29 9.62
C SER A 168 -20.01 13.17 9.03
N MET A 169 -19.92 12.84 7.75
CA MET A 169 -18.66 12.78 7.01
C MET A 169 -17.86 14.10 7.07
N ILE A 170 -18.56 15.24 7.10
CA ILE A 170 -17.95 16.57 7.24
C ILE A 170 -17.27 16.75 8.60
N ALA A 171 -17.87 16.20 9.65
CA ALA A 171 -17.34 16.30 11.02
C ALA A 171 -16.09 15.45 11.25
N CYS A 172 -15.79 14.48 10.38
CA CYS A 172 -14.62 13.61 10.51
C CYS A 172 -13.36 14.15 9.84
N GLY A 173 -13.44 15.24 9.08
CA GLY A 173 -12.28 15.86 8.45
C GLY A 173 -11.74 15.16 7.21
N TYR A 174 -12.50 14.26 6.57
CA TYR A 174 -12.13 13.54 5.35
C TYR A 174 -12.40 14.24 3.99
N PRO A 175 -12.95 15.47 3.92
CA PRO A 175 -13.25 16.10 2.62
C PRO A 175 -12.02 16.32 1.73
N ASN A 176 -10.80 16.31 2.30
CA ASN A 176 -9.56 16.58 1.57
C ASN A 176 -9.17 15.47 0.58
N LEU A 177 -9.72 14.27 0.70
CA LEU A 177 -9.36 13.13 -0.16
C LEU A 177 -9.88 13.29 -1.58
N ARG A 178 -11.03 13.94 -1.77
CA ARG A 178 -11.57 14.24 -3.11
C ARG A 178 -10.64 15.18 -3.90
N VAL A 179 -10.04 16.13 -3.20
CA VAL A 179 -9.09 17.07 -3.80
C VAL A 179 -7.88 16.34 -4.35
N LEU A 180 -7.37 15.37 -3.59
CA LEU A 180 -6.19 14.62 -3.99
C LEU A 180 -6.43 13.74 -5.22
N ALA A 181 -7.54 13.00 -5.28
CA ALA A 181 -7.91 12.20 -6.43
C ALA A 181 -8.04 13.05 -7.70
N SER A 182 -8.63 14.24 -7.57
CA SER A 182 -8.73 15.20 -8.68
C SER A 182 -7.36 15.70 -9.14
N TYR A 183 -6.45 15.93 -8.21
CA TYR A 183 -5.08 16.38 -8.53
C TYR A 183 -4.27 15.31 -9.26
N LEU A 184 -4.42 14.05 -8.88
CA LEU A 184 -3.66 12.94 -9.44
C LEU A 184 -4.28 12.35 -10.71
N ASN A 185 -5.50 12.78 -11.06
CA ASN A 185 -6.23 12.30 -12.25
C ASN A 185 -6.32 10.76 -12.33
N VAL A 186 -6.51 10.12 -11.19
CA VAL A 186 -6.71 8.68 -11.07
C VAL A 186 -8.07 8.37 -10.46
N PRO A 187 -8.68 7.23 -10.79
CA PRO A 187 -9.92 6.80 -10.15
C PRO A 187 -9.75 6.65 -8.63
N LEU A 188 -10.74 7.13 -7.87
CA LEU A 188 -10.83 6.94 -6.43
C LEU A 188 -11.98 5.98 -6.13
N PHE A 189 -11.69 4.92 -5.40
CA PHE A 189 -12.67 4.02 -4.80
C PHE A 189 -12.80 4.30 -3.30
N TRP A 190 -14.01 4.02 -2.75
CA TRP A 190 -14.37 4.26 -1.36
C TRP A 190 -14.80 2.95 -0.70
#